data_e1fe29bc869c990e9f201015e413053d
#
_entry.id   e1fe29bc869c990e9f201015e413053d
#
_cell.length_a   1.000
_cell.length_b   1.000
_cell.length_c   1.000
_cell.angle_alpha   90.00
_cell.angle_beta   90.00
_cell.angle_gamma   90.00
#
_symmetry.space_group_name_H-M   'P 1'
#
loop_
_entity.id
_entity.type
_entity.pdbx_description
1 polymer ?
#
loop_
_entity_poly.entity_id
_entity_poly.type
_entity_poly.pdbx_seq_one_letter_code
_entity_poly.pdbx_strand_id
1 'polypeptide(L)'
;MSYRKLTLIVVLVLLCVCGTLVYLRDHVMQRSDAGAEITDLSAVYAAHDEIEAARQRLAEGIEPAEVVTRLRGDERVVGIVIDGLPERPLAARLLDVLKKHDVSAVFFVEGQNAADQPETIRLIDQAGQEIGNYTFVGISSAEKLKQDRLLAELCRTQMAVAAYSPQTPQLFRAPRTAYTDELLRAVHAAGLSYAVKENVRYRVGSVHTAEDAAAFVTALPPGSILAVEINRPVEVPAADPGKTDERPAVDKKPTVSDPVPTDQTSPKPDAANELDQILTAMEGQGMRVISIHDFRKIRYLPAPLPTPTEEGGTPTHG
;
A
#
# COMPACT_ATOMS: atom_id res chain seq x y z
N MET A 1 -4.89 55.34 -25.49
CA MET A 1 -4.07 55.11 -24.30
C MET A 1 -2.62 55.36 -24.66
N SER A 2 -1.90 56.23 -23.94
CA SER A 2 -0.52 56.62 -24.33
C SER A 2 0.40 55.42 -24.24
N TYR A 3 1.28 55.20 -25.20
CA TYR A 3 2.26 54.10 -25.26
C TYR A 3 3.03 53.92 -23.94
N ARG A 4 3.35 55.01 -23.26
CA ARG A 4 4.00 55.05 -21.94
C ARG A 4 3.16 54.38 -20.83
N LYS A 5 1.82 54.51 -20.87
CA LYS A 5 0.93 53.86 -19.87
C LYS A 5 0.84 52.35 -20.11
N LEU A 6 0.83 51.92 -21.37
CA LEU A 6 0.83 50.51 -21.74
C LEU A 6 2.13 49.80 -21.31
N THR A 7 3.29 50.45 -21.58
CA THR A 7 4.60 49.90 -21.17
C THR A 7 4.71 49.78 -19.66
N LEU A 8 4.19 50.75 -18.90
CA LEU A 8 4.21 50.72 -17.43
C LEU A 8 3.37 49.58 -16.86
N ILE A 9 2.19 49.31 -17.46
CA ILE A 9 1.32 48.19 -17.07
C ILE A 9 2.00 46.86 -17.36
N VAL A 10 2.63 46.70 -18.53
CA VAL A 10 3.34 45.47 -18.91
C VAL A 10 4.51 45.18 -17.96
N VAL A 11 5.29 46.22 -17.60
CA VAL A 11 6.38 46.04 -16.63
C VAL A 11 5.87 45.70 -15.26
N LEU A 12 4.76 46.25 -14.80
CA LEU A 12 4.16 45.96 -13.49
C LEU A 12 3.63 44.52 -13.43
N VAL A 13 3.00 44.05 -14.52
CA VAL A 13 2.53 42.66 -14.63
C VAL A 13 3.70 41.68 -14.65
N LEU A 14 4.79 41.98 -15.37
CA LEU A 14 6.00 41.17 -15.39
C LEU A 14 6.65 41.09 -13.99
N LEU A 15 6.71 42.18 -13.25
CA LEU A 15 7.23 42.21 -11.88
C LEU A 15 6.35 41.40 -10.92
N CYS A 16 5.02 41.46 -11.06
CA CYS A 16 4.11 40.64 -10.27
C CYS A 16 4.28 39.15 -10.60
N VAL A 17 4.39 38.76 -11.87
CA VAL A 17 4.61 37.38 -12.28
C VAL A 17 5.96 36.87 -11.79
N CYS A 18 7.03 37.67 -11.93
CA CYS A 18 8.34 37.29 -11.37
C CYS A 18 8.31 37.17 -9.84
N GLY A 19 7.64 38.09 -9.15
CA GLY A 19 7.47 38.02 -7.68
C GLY A 19 6.70 36.77 -7.23
N THR A 20 5.62 36.45 -7.94
CA THR A 20 4.85 35.19 -7.63
C THR A 20 5.65 33.94 -7.96
N LEU A 21 6.44 33.90 -9.03
CA LEU A 21 7.31 32.78 -9.36
C LEU A 21 8.44 32.59 -8.33
N VAL A 22 9.05 33.68 -7.85
CA VAL A 22 10.07 33.64 -6.80
C VAL A 22 9.43 33.18 -5.49
N TYR A 23 8.28 33.72 -5.12
CA TYR A 23 7.54 33.29 -3.92
C TYR A 23 7.14 31.81 -3.98
N LEU A 24 6.63 31.33 -5.12
CA LEU A 24 6.30 29.91 -5.32
C LEU A 24 7.57 29.05 -5.29
N ARG A 25 8.66 29.49 -5.89
CA ARG A 25 9.95 28.77 -5.84
C ARG A 25 10.46 28.66 -4.41
N ASP A 26 10.47 29.76 -3.66
CA ASP A 26 10.93 29.74 -2.27
C ASP A 26 10.00 28.94 -1.36
N HIS A 27 8.68 28.98 -1.61
CA HIS A 27 7.72 28.16 -0.87
C HIS A 27 7.80 26.67 -1.22
N VAL A 28 8.11 26.32 -2.46
CA VAL A 28 8.38 24.92 -2.88
C VAL A 28 9.73 24.46 -2.36
N MET A 29 10.76 25.32 -2.39
CA MET A 29 12.07 25.01 -1.81
C MET A 29 12.04 24.89 -0.28
N GLN A 30 11.32 25.77 0.43
CA GLN A 30 11.13 25.62 1.88
C GLN A 30 10.35 24.34 2.26
N ARG A 31 9.50 23.81 1.36
CA ARG A 31 8.90 22.50 1.54
C ARG A 31 9.86 21.35 1.23
N SER A 32 10.84 21.54 0.35
CA SER A 32 11.87 20.53 0.08
C SER A 32 12.99 20.51 1.14
N ASP A 33 13.25 21.65 1.79
CA ASP A 33 14.18 21.73 2.94
C ASP A 33 13.52 21.31 4.26
N ALA A 34 12.19 21.15 4.31
CA ALA A 34 11.48 20.52 5.44
C ALA A 34 11.62 18.99 5.44
N GLY A 35 12.39 18.41 4.53
CA GLY A 35 13.08 17.14 4.73
C GLY A 35 14.20 17.33 5.77
N ALA A 36 13.85 17.83 6.98
CA ALA A 36 14.72 17.68 8.12
C ALA A 36 15.06 16.20 8.17
N GLU A 37 16.32 15.86 7.91
CA GLU A 37 16.85 14.55 8.25
C GLU A 37 16.36 14.28 9.67
N ILE A 38 15.36 13.40 9.81
CA ILE A 38 14.96 12.91 11.12
C ILE A 38 16.14 12.06 11.56
N THR A 39 17.15 12.73 12.12
CA THR A 39 18.33 12.10 12.69
C THR A 39 17.99 11.33 13.96
N ASP A 40 16.78 11.51 14.48
CA ASP A 40 16.29 10.81 15.66
C ASP A 40 15.16 9.81 15.30
N LEU A 41 15.55 8.59 14.98
CA LEU A 41 14.63 7.47 14.79
C LEU A 41 13.73 7.22 16.01
N SER A 42 14.10 7.74 17.20
CA SER A 42 13.28 7.62 18.41
C SER A 42 11.93 8.32 18.26
N ALA A 43 11.87 9.43 17.51
CA ALA A 43 10.61 10.14 17.24
C ALA A 43 9.66 9.30 16.36
N VAL A 44 10.18 8.59 15.35
CA VAL A 44 9.41 7.68 14.50
C VAL A 44 8.84 6.53 15.33
N TYR A 45 9.59 6.02 16.30
CA TYR A 45 9.13 4.97 17.21
C TYR A 45 8.15 5.48 18.27
N ALA A 46 8.16 6.77 18.59
CA ALA A 46 7.29 7.33 19.63
C ALA A 46 5.84 7.48 19.13
N ALA A 47 5.59 8.18 18.03
CA ALA A 47 4.27 8.47 17.42
C ALA A 47 3.15 8.77 18.46
N HIS A 48 3.53 9.37 19.60
CA HIS A 48 2.60 9.52 20.73
C HIS A 48 1.42 10.43 20.40
N ASP A 49 1.68 11.54 19.74
CA ASP A 49 0.67 12.54 19.40
C ASP A 49 -0.30 11.98 18.37
N GLU A 50 0.19 11.24 17.38
CA GLU A 50 -0.62 10.59 16.35
C GLU A 50 -1.49 9.47 16.92
N ILE A 51 -0.95 8.68 17.87
CA ILE A 51 -1.69 7.61 18.54
C ILE A 51 -2.80 8.21 19.41
N GLU A 52 -2.50 9.28 20.15
CA GLU A 52 -3.47 9.94 21.00
C GLU A 52 -4.59 10.62 20.17
N ALA A 53 -4.22 11.29 19.09
CA ALA A 53 -5.17 11.84 18.15
C ALA A 53 -6.07 10.75 17.51
N ALA A 54 -5.51 9.59 17.20
CA ALA A 54 -6.27 8.46 16.69
C ALA A 54 -7.23 7.88 17.75
N ARG A 55 -6.80 7.78 19.03
CA ARG A 55 -7.69 7.41 20.14
C ARG A 55 -8.86 8.37 20.29
N GLN A 56 -8.60 9.66 20.22
CA GLN A 56 -9.65 10.66 20.31
C GLN A 56 -10.67 10.51 19.19
N ARG A 57 -10.22 10.37 17.93
CA ARG A 57 -11.12 10.12 16.78
C ARG A 57 -11.96 8.86 16.96
N LEU A 58 -11.40 7.79 17.52
CA LEU A 58 -12.15 6.56 17.84
C LEU A 58 -13.22 6.82 18.92
N ALA A 59 -12.87 7.55 19.98
CA ALA A 59 -13.81 7.88 21.06
C ALA A 59 -14.96 8.78 20.58
N GLU A 60 -14.70 9.65 19.60
CA GLU A 60 -15.71 10.51 18.95
C GLU A 60 -16.62 9.75 17.97
N GLY A 61 -16.32 8.48 17.65
CA GLY A 61 -17.15 7.62 16.83
C GLY A 61 -16.92 7.76 15.32
N ILE A 62 -15.67 7.64 14.89
CA ILE A 62 -15.31 7.67 13.46
C ILE A 62 -15.95 6.50 12.69
N GLU A 63 -16.36 6.75 11.44
CA GLU A 63 -16.81 5.70 10.53
C GLU A 63 -15.67 4.74 10.14
N PRO A 64 -15.96 3.46 9.82
CA PRO A 64 -14.95 2.53 9.36
C PRO A 64 -14.34 2.95 8.03
N ALA A 65 -13.07 2.61 7.80
CA ALA A 65 -12.43 2.74 6.51
C ALA A 65 -13.15 1.88 5.45
N GLU A 66 -13.17 2.35 4.21
CA GLU A 66 -13.80 1.63 3.10
C GLU A 66 -12.95 0.44 2.66
N VAL A 67 -13.57 -0.74 2.48
CA VAL A 67 -12.86 -1.96 2.03
C VAL A 67 -12.91 -2.09 0.52
N VAL A 68 -11.75 -2.11 -0.10
CA VAL A 68 -11.55 -2.35 -1.53
C VAL A 68 -11.21 -3.82 -1.76
N THR A 69 -12.15 -4.60 -2.29
CA THR A 69 -11.96 -6.04 -2.53
C THR A 69 -11.83 -6.41 -3.99
N ARG A 70 -12.28 -5.53 -4.88
CA ARG A 70 -12.31 -5.76 -6.32
C ARG A 70 -12.39 -4.44 -7.07
N LEU A 71 -11.73 -4.37 -8.22
CA LEU A 71 -11.84 -3.27 -9.16
C LEU A 71 -13.13 -3.39 -9.97
N ARG A 72 -13.74 -2.26 -10.32
CA ARG A 72 -15.00 -2.22 -11.09
C ARG A 72 -14.76 -2.41 -12.56
N GLY A 73 -15.76 -2.99 -13.22
CA GLY A 73 -15.98 -3.01 -14.67
C GLY A 73 -16.17 -4.43 -15.19
N ASP A 74 -16.86 -4.53 -16.31
CA ASP A 74 -16.93 -5.75 -17.13
C ASP A 74 -15.63 -5.96 -17.93
N GLU A 75 -14.70 -5.00 -17.82
CA GLU A 75 -13.42 -5.02 -18.49
C GLU A 75 -12.42 -5.92 -17.77
N ARG A 76 -11.51 -6.50 -18.53
CA ARG A 76 -10.37 -7.26 -18.02
C ARG A 76 -9.33 -6.31 -17.42
N VAL A 77 -9.58 -5.84 -16.20
CA VAL A 77 -8.67 -4.97 -15.45
C VAL A 77 -8.12 -5.67 -14.21
N VAL A 78 -6.91 -5.30 -13.82
CA VAL A 78 -6.23 -5.80 -12.62
C VAL A 78 -5.55 -4.63 -11.92
N GLY A 79 -5.62 -4.59 -10.59
CA GLY A 79 -4.76 -3.75 -9.76
C GLY A 79 -3.61 -4.56 -9.20
N ILE A 80 -2.43 -3.97 -9.11
CA ILE A 80 -1.24 -4.63 -8.56
C ILE A 80 -0.87 -4.00 -7.24
N VAL A 81 -0.64 -4.83 -6.23
CA VAL A 81 -0.06 -4.44 -4.95
C VAL A 81 1.17 -5.28 -4.66
N ILE A 82 2.19 -4.65 -4.09
CA ILE A 82 3.44 -5.27 -3.67
C ILE A 82 3.42 -5.33 -2.13
N ASP A 83 3.41 -6.53 -1.58
CA ASP A 83 3.32 -6.78 -0.15
C ASP A 83 4.71 -6.90 0.48
N GLY A 84 5.05 -5.92 1.32
CA GLY A 84 6.33 -5.77 1.98
C GLY A 84 7.32 -4.90 1.20
N LEU A 85 8.13 -4.12 1.94
CA LEU A 85 9.17 -3.27 1.35
C LEU A 85 10.29 -4.15 0.79
N PRO A 86 10.53 -4.16 -0.53
CA PRO A 86 11.63 -4.92 -1.11
C PRO A 86 12.98 -4.28 -0.76
N GLU A 87 14.02 -5.09 -0.67
CA GLU A 87 15.40 -4.59 -0.65
C GLU A 87 15.66 -3.67 -1.84
N ARG A 88 16.46 -2.60 -1.65
CA ARG A 88 16.69 -1.56 -2.67
C ARG A 88 17.04 -2.09 -4.08
N PRO A 89 17.91 -3.10 -4.26
CA PRO A 89 18.20 -3.63 -5.59
C PRO A 89 16.99 -4.29 -6.25
N LEU A 90 16.14 -4.97 -5.48
CA LEU A 90 14.91 -5.57 -6.00
C LEU A 90 13.86 -4.48 -6.28
N ALA A 91 13.75 -3.47 -5.40
CA ALA A 91 12.86 -2.33 -5.61
C ALA A 91 13.17 -1.63 -6.94
N ALA A 92 14.45 -1.33 -7.22
CA ALA A 92 14.87 -0.71 -8.47
C ALA A 92 14.42 -1.53 -9.70
N ARG A 93 14.64 -2.85 -9.67
CA ARG A 93 14.25 -3.75 -10.77
C ARG A 93 12.73 -3.85 -10.94
N LEU A 94 11.96 -3.90 -9.84
CA LEU A 94 10.49 -3.88 -9.90
C LEU A 94 9.99 -2.57 -10.51
N LEU A 95 10.58 -1.44 -10.13
CA LEU A 95 10.22 -0.13 -10.68
C LEU A 95 10.57 0.00 -12.16
N ASP A 96 11.70 -0.57 -12.61
CA ASP A 96 12.06 -0.64 -14.03
C ASP A 96 11.04 -1.47 -14.83
N VAL A 97 10.58 -2.58 -14.26
CA VAL A 97 9.52 -3.42 -14.88
C VAL A 97 8.20 -2.66 -14.97
N LEU A 98 7.75 -2.03 -13.87
CA LEU A 98 6.51 -1.23 -13.88
C LEU A 98 6.59 -0.10 -14.91
N LYS A 99 7.73 0.59 -14.99
CA LYS A 99 7.99 1.64 -15.99
C LYS A 99 7.99 1.10 -17.42
N LYS A 100 8.61 -0.05 -17.67
CA LYS A 100 8.65 -0.70 -18.99
C LYS A 100 7.25 -0.95 -19.55
N HIS A 101 6.32 -1.36 -18.69
CA HIS A 101 4.93 -1.68 -19.04
C HIS A 101 3.96 -0.50 -18.86
N ASP A 102 4.46 0.69 -18.48
CA ASP A 102 3.64 1.89 -18.21
C ASP A 102 2.50 1.63 -17.21
N VAL A 103 2.79 0.90 -16.14
CA VAL A 103 1.82 0.52 -15.11
C VAL A 103 2.25 1.03 -13.73
N SER A 104 1.26 1.25 -12.87
CA SER A 104 1.48 1.64 -11.48
C SER A 104 1.03 0.54 -10.52
N ALA A 105 1.73 0.42 -9.40
CA ALA A 105 1.39 -0.47 -8.29
C ALA A 105 1.33 0.30 -6.97
N VAL A 106 0.72 -0.30 -5.95
CA VAL A 106 0.81 0.17 -4.57
C VAL A 106 1.82 -0.67 -3.83
N PHE A 107 2.82 -0.03 -3.24
CA PHE A 107 3.79 -0.69 -2.36
C PHE A 107 3.28 -0.60 -0.92
N PHE A 108 2.79 -1.70 -0.36
CA PHE A 108 2.45 -1.79 1.05
C PHE A 108 3.70 -2.09 1.86
N VAL A 109 4.12 -1.13 2.67
CA VAL A 109 5.42 -1.17 3.33
C VAL A 109 5.28 -1.31 4.84
N GLU A 110 6.16 -2.10 5.44
CA GLU A 110 6.32 -2.17 6.88
C GLU A 110 7.03 -0.92 7.38
N GLY A 111 6.50 -0.30 8.42
CA GLY A 111 7.08 0.92 8.99
C GLY A 111 8.51 0.74 9.48
N GLN A 112 8.84 -0.43 10.07
CA GLN A 112 10.18 -0.76 10.49
C GLN A 112 11.14 -0.80 9.30
N ASN A 113 10.77 -1.51 8.22
CA ASN A 113 11.60 -1.59 7.01
C ASN A 113 11.72 -0.23 6.32
N ALA A 114 10.68 0.61 6.38
CA ALA A 114 10.73 1.98 5.87
C ALA A 114 11.73 2.84 6.64
N ALA A 115 11.79 2.71 7.97
CA ALA A 115 12.77 3.40 8.80
C ALA A 115 14.20 2.90 8.56
N ASP A 116 14.37 1.58 8.36
CA ASP A 116 15.68 0.97 8.12
C ASP A 116 16.21 1.20 6.70
N GLN A 117 15.32 1.47 5.73
CA GLN A 117 15.65 1.59 4.31
C GLN A 117 15.07 2.89 3.69
N PRO A 118 15.43 4.07 4.18
CA PRO A 118 14.86 5.34 3.73
C PRO A 118 15.07 5.59 2.23
N GLU A 119 16.18 5.16 1.68
CA GLU A 119 16.49 5.31 0.27
C GLU A 119 15.57 4.48 -0.65
N THR A 120 15.06 3.35 -0.15
CA THR A 120 14.08 2.56 -0.89
C THR A 120 12.71 3.26 -0.92
N ILE A 121 12.29 3.89 0.18
CA ILE A 121 11.06 4.71 0.22
C ILE A 121 11.17 5.88 -0.76
N ARG A 122 12.29 6.63 -0.73
CA ARG A 122 12.51 7.73 -1.68
C ARG A 122 12.50 7.26 -3.14
N LEU A 123 13.09 6.10 -3.42
CA LEU A 123 13.12 5.53 -4.76
C LEU A 123 11.72 5.20 -5.29
N ILE A 124 10.86 4.59 -4.47
CA ILE A 124 9.46 4.26 -4.79
C ILE A 124 8.66 5.54 -5.04
N ASP A 125 8.81 6.53 -4.16
CA ASP A 125 8.14 7.83 -4.26
C ASP A 125 8.55 8.59 -5.54
N GLN A 126 9.86 8.69 -5.82
CA GLN A 126 10.40 9.34 -7.02
C GLN A 126 9.96 8.66 -8.33
N ALA A 127 9.68 7.35 -8.28
CA ALA A 127 9.13 6.61 -9.40
C ALA A 127 7.60 6.83 -9.58
N GLY A 128 6.98 7.68 -8.73
CA GLY A 128 5.55 7.99 -8.80
C GLY A 128 4.64 6.83 -8.37
N GLN A 129 5.17 5.85 -7.64
CA GLN A 129 4.36 4.75 -7.14
C GLN A 129 3.68 5.13 -5.83
N GLU A 130 2.49 4.57 -5.56
CA GLU A 130 1.76 4.82 -4.31
C GLU A 130 2.34 3.96 -3.18
N ILE A 131 2.47 4.56 -1.99
CA ILE A 131 2.92 3.87 -0.78
C ILE A 131 1.74 3.67 0.14
N GLY A 132 1.51 2.43 0.58
CA GLY A 132 0.49 2.02 1.52
C GLY A 132 1.07 1.53 2.84
N ASN A 133 0.23 1.49 3.87
CA ASN A 133 0.59 1.06 5.22
C ASN A 133 0.36 -0.46 5.36
N TYR A 134 1.43 -1.20 5.69
CA TYR A 134 1.41 -2.65 5.91
C TYR A 134 1.61 -3.02 7.38
N THR A 135 1.22 -2.16 8.33
CA THR A 135 1.57 -2.15 9.76
C THR A 135 3.06 -1.93 10.02
N PHE A 136 3.46 -1.75 11.29
CA PHE A 136 4.86 -1.42 11.58
C PHE A 136 5.82 -2.57 11.33
N VAL A 137 5.39 -3.81 11.63
CA VAL A 137 6.22 -5.02 11.41
C VAL A 137 5.64 -5.99 10.40
N GLY A 138 4.59 -5.63 9.64
CA GLY A 138 3.97 -6.54 8.66
C GLY A 138 3.12 -7.63 9.29
N ILE A 139 2.25 -7.27 10.22
CA ILE A 139 1.46 -8.23 11.02
C ILE A 139 0.36 -8.87 10.18
N SER A 140 0.22 -10.21 10.27
CA SER A 140 -0.96 -10.94 9.82
C SER A 140 -2.02 -11.03 10.93
N SER A 141 -3.29 -11.15 10.54
CA SER A 141 -4.40 -11.25 11.50
C SER A 141 -4.48 -10.03 12.43
N ALA A 142 -4.36 -8.83 11.86
CA ALA A 142 -4.32 -7.58 12.61
C ALA A 142 -5.59 -7.34 13.46
N GLU A 143 -6.73 -7.97 13.12
CA GLU A 143 -7.97 -7.96 13.90
C GLU A 143 -7.85 -8.57 15.29
N LYS A 144 -6.78 -9.33 15.56
CA LYS A 144 -6.51 -9.95 16.86
C LYS A 144 -5.71 -9.04 17.80
N LEU A 145 -5.21 -7.91 17.30
CA LEU A 145 -4.48 -6.96 18.11
C LEU A 145 -5.41 -6.21 19.05
N LYS A 146 -4.93 -5.91 20.25
CA LYS A 146 -5.57 -4.90 21.10
C LYS A 146 -5.52 -3.55 20.42
N GLN A 147 -6.55 -2.74 20.60
CA GLN A 147 -6.71 -1.43 19.95
C GLN A 147 -5.48 -0.55 20.05
N ASP A 148 -4.91 -0.39 21.25
CA ASP A 148 -3.71 0.45 21.46
C ASP A 148 -2.51 -0.03 20.65
N ARG A 149 -2.31 -1.34 20.55
CA ARG A 149 -1.24 -1.91 19.76
C ARG A 149 -1.50 -1.71 18.28
N LEU A 150 -2.74 -1.92 17.83
CA LEU A 150 -3.12 -1.68 16.44
C LEU A 150 -2.87 -0.22 16.03
N LEU A 151 -3.31 0.75 16.85
CA LEU A 151 -3.04 2.16 16.59
C LEU A 151 -1.53 2.46 16.53
N ALA A 152 -0.75 1.88 17.46
CA ALA A 152 0.70 2.05 17.44
C ALA A 152 1.32 1.48 16.15
N GLU A 153 0.89 0.31 15.69
CA GLU A 153 1.37 -0.30 14.44
C GLU A 153 1.06 0.59 13.22
N LEU A 154 -0.14 1.16 13.17
CA LEU A 154 -0.60 2.01 12.07
C LEU A 154 0.09 3.39 12.09
N CYS A 155 0.04 4.10 13.22
CA CYS A 155 0.57 5.46 13.33
C CYS A 155 2.10 5.50 13.14
N ARG A 156 2.83 4.54 13.71
CA ARG A 156 4.29 4.45 13.52
C ARG A 156 4.66 4.24 12.06
N THR A 157 3.89 3.44 11.32
CA THR A 157 4.12 3.26 9.89
C THR A 157 3.87 4.54 9.12
N GLN A 158 2.79 5.28 9.44
CA GLN A 158 2.52 6.60 8.85
C GLN A 158 3.70 7.55 9.04
N MET A 159 4.21 7.62 10.27
CA MET A 159 5.37 8.46 10.62
C MET A 159 6.64 8.02 9.88
N ALA A 160 6.90 6.72 9.81
CA ALA A 160 8.09 6.18 9.12
C ALA A 160 8.08 6.51 7.63
N VAL A 161 6.92 6.44 6.96
CA VAL A 161 6.79 6.81 5.55
C VAL A 161 6.91 8.33 5.38
N ALA A 162 6.20 9.11 6.19
CA ALA A 162 6.20 10.58 6.11
C ALA A 162 7.59 11.20 6.35
N ALA A 163 8.48 10.50 7.05
CA ALA A 163 9.86 10.93 7.26
C ALA A 163 10.69 10.98 5.96
N TYR A 164 10.33 10.18 4.95
CA TYR A 164 11.16 9.98 3.76
C TYR A 164 10.41 10.15 2.44
N SER A 165 9.11 10.40 2.48
CA SER A 165 8.24 10.66 1.33
C SER A 165 7.24 11.76 1.66
N PRO A 166 6.91 12.68 0.74
CA PRO A 166 5.82 13.65 0.92
C PRO A 166 4.43 12.97 0.87
N GLN A 167 4.35 11.71 0.50
CA GLN A 167 3.10 10.97 0.51
C GLN A 167 2.66 10.67 1.94
N THR A 168 1.37 10.88 2.20
CA THR A 168 0.72 10.37 3.40
C THR A 168 -0.09 9.15 2.98
N PRO A 169 0.27 7.92 3.40
CA PRO A 169 -0.46 6.73 3.02
C PRO A 169 -1.95 6.84 3.35
N GLN A 170 -2.79 6.53 2.37
CA GLN A 170 -4.25 6.50 2.53
C GLN A 170 -4.79 5.07 2.51
N LEU A 171 -3.96 4.13 2.06
CA LEU A 171 -4.30 2.73 1.89
C LEU A 171 -3.68 1.90 2.99
N PHE A 172 -4.49 1.05 3.60
CA PHE A 172 -4.07 0.03 4.55
C PHE A 172 -4.20 -1.35 3.95
N ARG A 173 -3.29 -2.23 4.30
CA ARG A 173 -3.39 -3.64 4.03
C ARG A 173 -2.71 -4.44 5.13
N ALA A 174 -3.30 -5.56 5.51
CA ALA A 174 -2.65 -6.57 6.35
C ALA A 174 -3.03 -7.97 5.83
N PRO A 175 -2.05 -8.87 5.68
CA PRO A 175 -2.30 -10.20 5.12
C PRO A 175 -3.10 -11.07 6.08
N ARG A 176 -3.93 -11.97 5.53
CA ARG A 176 -4.71 -12.94 6.32
C ARG A 176 -5.52 -12.31 7.47
N THR A 177 -5.99 -11.08 7.27
CA THR A 177 -6.71 -10.28 8.25
C THR A 177 -8.21 -10.29 7.95
N ALA A 178 -9.04 -10.46 8.98
CA ALA A 178 -10.46 -10.20 8.89
C ALA A 178 -10.71 -8.69 9.06
N TYR A 179 -11.26 -8.05 8.03
CA TYR A 179 -11.55 -6.62 8.04
C TYR A 179 -12.85 -6.35 8.80
N THR A 180 -12.77 -6.43 10.13
CA THR A 180 -13.90 -6.14 11.03
C THR A 180 -14.13 -4.65 11.15
N ASP A 181 -15.35 -4.23 11.53
CA ASP A 181 -15.69 -2.82 11.74
C ASP A 181 -14.76 -2.16 12.79
N GLU A 182 -14.40 -2.89 13.84
CA GLU A 182 -13.49 -2.41 14.88
C GLU A 182 -12.09 -2.11 14.30
N LEU A 183 -11.52 -3.05 13.53
CA LEU A 183 -10.26 -2.86 12.82
C LEU A 183 -10.35 -1.66 11.86
N LEU A 184 -11.42 -1.59 11.05
CA LEU A 184 -11.58 -0.55 10.05
C LEU A 184 -11.78 0.84 10.65
N ARG A 185 -12.42 0.96 11.81
CA ARG A 185 -12.49 2.22 12.56
C ARG A 185 -11.11 2.64 13.07
N ALA A 186 -10.31 1.72 13.58
CA ALA A 186 -8.94 2.00 14.01
C ALA A 186 -8.05 2.41 12.82
N VAL A 187 -8.20 1.76 11.68
CA VAL A 187 -7.54 2.11 10.41
C VAL A 187 -7.89 3.54 10.00
N HIS A 188 -9.19 3.90 9.98
CA HIS A 188 -9.63 5.25 9.63
C HIS A 188 -9.18 6.28 10.66
N ALA A 189 -9.21 5.95 11.94
CA ALA A 189 -8.73 6.82 13.01
C ALA A 189 -7.23 7.13 12.90
N ALA A 190 -6.43 6.19 12.38
CA ALA A 190 -5.02 6.40 12.08
C ALA A 190 -4.77 7.20 10.77
N GLY A 191 -5.82 7.71 10.10
CA GLY A 191 -5.72 8.51 8.89
C GLY A 191 -5.72 7.72 7.58
N LEU A 192 -6.09 6.43 7.62
CA LEU A 192 -6.12 5.54 6.46
C LEU A 192 -7.57 5.37 5.99
N SER A 193 -7.91 5.93 4.84
CA SER A 193 -9.31 5.98 4.35
C SER A 193 -9.78 4.67 3.75
N TYR A 194 -8.86 3.83 3.26
CA TYR A 194 -9.18 2.61 2.53
C TYR A 194 -8.39 1.41 3.06
N ALA A 195 -9.05 0.26 3.10
CA ALA A 195 -8.45 -1.03 3.40
C ALA A 195 -8.50 -1.92 2.14
N VAL A 196 -7.33 -2.31 1.62
CA VAL A 196 -7.22 -3.08 0.38
C VAL A 196 -7.10 -4.56 0.69
N LYS A 197 -8.06 -5.35 0.21
CA LYS A 197 -8.08 -6.80 0.35
C LYS A 197 -7.89 -7.45 -1.01
N GLU A 198 -6.83 -8.25 -1.13
CA GLU A 198 -6.60 -9.03 -2.35
C GLU A 198 -7.67 -10.10 -2.55
N ASN A 199 -7.94 -10.40 -3.80
CA ASN A 199 -8.65 -11.61 -4.19
C ASN A 199 -7.75 -12.62 -4.92
N VAL A 200 -6.55 -12.18 -5.35
CA VAL A 200 -5.52 -13.07 -5.89
C VAL A 200 -4.19 -12.78 -5.22
N ARG A 201 -3.56 -13.83 -4.69
CA ARG A 201 -2.22 -13.76 -4.10
C ARG A 201 -1.23 -14.46 -5.03
N TYR A 202 -0.19 -13.75 -5.38
CA TYR A 202 0.93 -14.27 -6.14
C TYR A 202 2.13 -14.52 -5.24
N ARG A 203 2.60 -15.76 -5.22
CA ARG A 203 3.82 -16.13 -4.52
C ARG A 203 4.98 -16.18 -5.52
N VAL A 204 6.02 -15.41 -5.29
CA VAL A 204 7.23 -15.42 -6.10
C VAL A 204 7.82 -16.84 -6.14
N GLY A 205 8.24 -17.28 -7.31
CA GLY A 205 8.70 -18.64 -7.58
C GLY A 205 7.61 -19.53 -8.20
N SER A 206 6.49 -18.97 -8.65
CA SER A 206 5.38 -19.73 -9.26
C SER A 206 5.33 -19.61 -10.80
N VAL A 207 6.02 -18.63 -11.39
CA VAL A 207 6.10 -18.42 -12.84
C VAL A 207 7.56 -18.56 -13.27
N HIS A 208 7.83 -19.58 -14.08
CA HIS A 208 9.17 -19.88 -14.57
C HIS A 208 9.31 -19.65 -16.08
N THR A 209 8.19 -19.73 -16.80
CA THR A 209 8.14 -19.60 -18.26
C THR A 209 7.04 -18.63 -18.69
N ALA A 210 7.09 -18.21 -19.96
CA ALA A 210 6.03 -17.39 -20.55
C ALA A 210 4.68 -18.13 -20.59
N GLU A 211 4.71 -19.47 -20.72
CA GLU A 211 3.52 -20.32 -20.69
C GLU A 211 2.89 -20.34 -19.29
N ASP A 212 3.70 -20.41 -18.22
CA ASP A 212 3.23 -20.33 -16.84
C ASP A 212 2.55 -18.95 -16.59
N ALA A 213 3.18 -17.87 -17.05
CA ALA A 213 2.64 -16.52 -16.96
C ALA A 213 1.31 -16.40 -17.71
N ALA A 214 1.24 -16.91 -18.93
CA ALA A 214 0.01 -16.90 -19.74
C ALA A 214 -1.12 -17.69 -19.10
N ALA A 215 -0.83 -18.86 -18.55
CA ALA A 215 -1.79 -19.68 -17.80
C ALA A 215 -2.29 -18.98 -16.53
N PHE A 216 -1.37 -18.39 -15.77
CA PHE A 216 -1.71 -17.61 -14.57
C PHE A 216 -2.65 -16.45 -14.89
N VAL A 217 -2.32 -15.65 -15.92
CA VAL A 217 -3.13 -14.49 -16.33
C VAL A 217 -4.50 -14.92 -16.85
N THR A 218 -4.59 -16.04 -17.59
CA THR A 218 -5.87 -16.59 -18.08
C THR A 218 -6.80 -16.95 -16.92
N ALA A 219 -6.25 -17.39 -15.78
CA ALA A 219 -7.01 -17.76 -14.60
C ALA A 219 -7.44 -16.55 -13.73
N LEU A 220 -6.92 -15.34 -13.99
CA LEU A 220 -7.26 -14.15 -13.20
C LEU A 220 -8.72 -13.72 -13.46
N PRO A 221 -9.54 -13.60 -12.41
CA PRO A 221 -10.86 -13.01 -12.56
C PRO A 221 -10.77 -11.53 -12.95
N PRO A 222 -11.67 -11.02 -13.79
CA PRO A 222 -11.72 -9.59 -14.07
C PRO A 222 -11.90 -8.75 -12.80
N GLY A 223 -11.22 -7.60 -12.73
CA GLY A 223 -11.25 -6.72 -11.56
C GLY A 223 -10.44 -7.22 -10.38
N SER A 224 -9.54 -8.17 -10.58
CA SER A 224 -8.68 -8.69 -9.51
C SER A 224 -7.76 -7.63 -8.93
N ILE A 225 -7.48 -7.76 -7.64
CA ILE A 225 -6.35 -7.14 -6.95
C ILE A 225 -5.32 -8.22 -6.72
N LEU A 226 -4.24 -8.16 -7.50
CA LEU A 226 -3.13 -9.10 -7.47
C LEU A 226 -2.10 -8.64 -6.44
N ALA A 227 -1.95 -9.40 -5.36
CA ALA A 227 -0.93 -9.15 -4.35
C ALA A 227 0.32 -9.99 -4.62
N VAL A 228 1.43 -9.31 -4.90
CA VAL A 228 2.77 -9.91 -5.06
C VAL A 228 3.46 -9.90 -3.70
N GLU A 229 3.61 -11.08 -3.10
CA GLU A 229 4.18 -11.23 -1.76
C GLU A 229 5.70 -11.25 -1.82
N ILE A 230 6.34 -10.16 -1.37
CA ILE A 230 7.81 -10.03 -1.30
C ILE A 230 8.30 -10.47 0.08
N ASN A 231 7.71 -9.95 1.16
CA ASN A 231 8.07 -10.28 2.53
C ASN A 231 7.04 -11.20 3.18
N ARG A 232 7.52 -12.11 4.02
CA ARG A 232 6.62 -12.94 4.81
C ARG A 232 6.06 -12.13 5.97
N PRO A 233 4.73 -12.13 6.18
CA PRO A 233 4.12 -11.42 7.30
C PRO A 233 4.49 -12.07 8.64
N VAL A 234 4.56 -11.23 9.67
CA VAL A 234 4.76 -11.65 11.06
C VAL A 234 3.45 -12.17 11.63
N GLU A 235 3.44 -13.38 12.15
CA GLU A 235 2.26 -13.94 12.82
C GLU A 235 2.09 -13.36 14.23
N VAL A 236 0.87 -12.92 14.55
CA VAL A 236 0.52 -12.56 15.92
C VAL A 236 0.53 -13.84 16.75
N PRO A 237 1.36 -13.95 17.80
CA PRO A 237 1.27 -15.08 18.72
C PRO A 237 -0.16 -15.16 19.27
N ALA A 238 -0.69 -16.38 19.41
CA ALA A 238 -1.94 -16.57 20.13
C ALA A 238 -1.81 -15.92 21.52
N ALA A 239 -2.81 -15.10 21.89
CA ALA A 239 -2.78 -14.41 23.17
C ALA A 239 -2.60 -15.45 24.30
N ASP A 240 -1.47 -15.38 24.97
CA ASP A 240 -1.24 -16.16 26.20
C ASP A 240 -1.99 -15.42 27.32
N PRO A 241 -3.07 -16.00 27.88
CA PRO A 241 -3.90 -15.32 28.87
C PRO A 241 -3.16 -15.01 30.18
N GLY A 242 -1.90 -15.44 30.34
CA GLY A 242 -1.10 -15.26 31.54
C GLY A 242 0.09 -14.32 31.43
N LYS A 243 0.39 -13.78 30.24
CA LYS A 243 1.47 -12.79 30.07
C LYS A 243 0.91 -11.40 29.88
N THR A 244 1.21 -10.51 30.82
CA THR A 244 1.13 -9.07 30.59
C THR A 244 1.98 -8.72 29.37
N ASP A 245 1.46 -7.82 28.51
CA ASP A 245 2.09 -7.31 27.29
C ASP A 245 3.49 -6.71 27.57
N GLU A 246 4.45 -7.56 27.86
CA GLU A 246 5.85 -7.18 27.76
C GLU A 246 6.19 -7.11 26.27
N ARG A 247 6.53 -5.90 25.85
CA ARG A 247 7.06 -5.54 24.54
C ARG A 247 7.99 -6.67 24.06
N PRO A 248 7.75 -7.35 22.92
CA PRO A 248 8.81 -8.15 22.33
C PRO A 248 9.99 -7.20 22.13
N ALA A 249 11.11 -7.51 22.77
CA ALA A 249 12.31 -6.70 22.66
C ALA A 249 12.63 -6.51 21.18
N VAL A 250 12.75 -5.25 20.76
CA VAL A 250 13.05 -4.82 19.38
C VAL A 250 14.44 -5.32 18.93
N ASP A 251 15.18 -5.98 19.82
CA ASP A 251 16.59 -6.38 19.64
C ASP A 251 16.82 -7.73 18.99
N LYS A 252 15.79 -8.43 18.53
CA LYS A 252 16.00 -9.63 17.70
C LYS A 252 15.52 -9.36 16.28
N LYS A 253 16.47 -8.89 15.43
CA LYS A 253 16.42 -9.15 13.99
C LYS A 253 15.86 -10.57 13.81
N PRO A 254 14.77 -10.77 13.04
CA PRO A 254 14.28 -12.12 12.79
C PRO A 254 15.44 -12.94 12.28
N THR A 255 15.85 -13.93 13.04
CA THR A 255 16.85 -14.91 12.58
C THR A 255 16.24 -15.52 11.35
N VAL A 256 16.90 -15.28 10.22
CA VAL A 256 16.63 -15.99 8.97
C VAL A 256 16.59 -17.47 9.37
N SER A 257 15.38 -18.04 9.36
CA SER A 257 15.21 -19.48 9.56
C SER A 257 16.12 -20.15 8.53
N ASP A 258 16.85 -21.17 8.95
CA ASP A 258 17.75 -21.92 8.10
C ASP A 258 17.11 -22.18 6.73
N PRO A 259 17.84 -21.98 5.63
CA PRO A 259 17.31 -22.18 4.30
C PRO A 259 16.82 -23.64 4.22
N VAL A 260 15.55 -23.83 3.92
CA VAL A 260 15.05 -25.13 3.49
C VAL A 260 15.97 -25.59 2.35
N PRO A 261 16.49 -26.81 2.35
CA PRO A 261 17.36 -27.30 1.29
C PRO A 261 16.61 -27.15 -0.04
N THR A 262 16.93 -26.13 -0.78
CA THR A 262 16.43 -25.94 -2.15
C THR A 262 17.28 -26.84 -3.03
N ASP A 263 16.61 -27.70 -3.77
CA ASP A 263 17.22 -28.41 -4.89
C ASP A 263 17.95 -27.38 -5.76
N GLN A 264 19.29 -27.49 -5.84
CA GLN A 264 20.17 -26.51 -6.50
C GLN A 264 19.99 -26.46 -8.03
N THR A 265 19.01 -27.19 -8.57
CA THR A 265 18.71 -27.23 -10.02
C THR A 265 17.62 -26.24 -10.46
N SER A 266 16.83 -25.70 -9.54
CA SER A 266 15.81 -24.70 -9.87
C SER A 266 16.38 -23.27 -9.86
N PRO A 267 16.08 -22.44 -10.86
CA PRO A 267 16.50 -21.04 -10.85
C PRO A 267 15.98 -20.33 -9.60
N LYS A 268 16.83 -19.52 -8.98
CA LYS A 268 16.45 -18.75 -7.80
C LYS A 268 15.23 -17.86 -8.13
N PRO A 269 14.17 -17.88 -7.35
CA PRO A 269 12.98 -17.04 -7.57
C PRO A 269 13.37 -15.57 -7.77
N ASP A 270 12.85 -14.94 -8.82
CA ASP A 270 13.15 -13.58 -9.22
C ASP A 270 11.85 -12.80 -9.44
N ALA A 271 11.40 -12.09 -8.40
CA ALA A 271 10.14 -11.37 -8.41
C ALA A 271 10.02 -10.35 -9.55
N ALA A 272 11.11 -9.68 -9.93
CA ALA A 272 11.07 -8.68 -11.00
C ALA A 272 10.91 -9.35 -12.37
N ASN A 273 11.65 -10.43 -12.63
CA ASN A 273 11.51 -11.17 -13.88
C ASN A 273 10.14 -11.85 -14.00
N GLU A 274 9.62 -12.43 -12.90
CA GLU A 274 8.29 -13.04 -12.90
C GLU A 274 7.19 -12.01 -13.11
N LEU A 275 7.30 -10.83 -12.50
CA LEU A 275 6.37 -9.72 -12.72
C LEU A 275 6.41 -9.25 -14.19
N ASP A 276 7.60 -9.15 -14.80
CA ASP A 276 7.77 -8.77 -16.21
C ASP A 276 7.05 -9.78 -17.14
N GLN A 277 7.19 -11.06 -16.89
CA GLN A 277 6.49 -12.11 -17.65
C GLN A 277 4.96 -12.04 -17.47
N ILE A 278 4.50 -11.81 -16.23
CA ILE A 278 3.07 -11.66 -15.93
C ILE A 278 2.49 -10.44 -16.66
N LEU A 279 3.16 -9.29 -16.59
CA LEU A 279 2.70 -8.07 -17.27
C LEU A 279 2.71 -8.24 -18.79
N THR A 280 3.74 -8.86 -19.37
CA THR A 280 3.79 -9.20 -20.79
C THR A 280 2.61 -10.10 -21.19
N ALA A 281 2.28 -11.11 -20.38
CA ALA A 281 1.15 -11.97 -20.62
C ALA A 281 -0.21 -11.25 -20.49
N MET A 282 -0.32 -10.30 -19.54
CA MET A 282 -1.50 -9.44 -19.40
C MET A 282 -1.73 -8.61 -20.65
N GLU A 283 -0.70 -7.93 -21.16
CA GLU A 283 -0.76 -7.15 -22.39
C GLU A 283 -1.18 -8.02 -23.58
N GLY A 284 -0.53 -9.17 -23.76
CA GLY A 284 -0.84 -10.13 -24.84
C GLY A 284 -2.25 -10.67 -24.81
N GLN A 285 -2.90 -10.70 -23.64
CA GLN A 285 -4.29 -11.15 -23.46
C GLN A 285 -5.30 -9.99 -23.36
N GLY A 286 -4.88 -8.75 -23.60
CA GLY A 286 -5.74 -7.56 -23.54
C GLY A 286 -6.24 -7.25 -22.12
N MET A 287 -5.51 -7.66 -21.09
CA MET A 287 -5.80 -7.29 -19.70
C MET A 287 -5.05 -6.00 -19.35
N ARG A 288 -5.74 -5.02 -18.79
CA ARG A 288 -5.15 -3.73 -18.42
C ARG A 288 -4.86 -3.68 -16.93
N VAL A 289 -3.67 -3.22 -16.57
CA VAL A 289 -3.37 -2.84 -15.19
C VAL A 289 -3.87 -1.42 -14.97
N ILE A 290 -4.64 -1.19 -13.90
CA ILE A 290 -5.10 0.14 -13.50
C ILE A 290 -4.57 0.47 -12.11
N SER A 291 -4.22 1.74 -11.92
CA SER A 291 -3.79 2.23 -10.62
C SER A 291 -4.92 2.12 -9.59
N ILE A 292 -4.62 1.62 -8.40
CA ILE A 292 -5.56 1.65 -7.27
C ILE A 292 -5.88 3.09 -6.87
N HIS A 293 -4.99 4.05 -7.16
CA HIS A 293 -5.27 5.46 -6.99
C HIS A 293 -6.38 5.97 -7.93
N ASP A 294 -6.37 5.59 -9.19
CA ASP A 294 -7.41 5.94 -10.15
C ASP A 294 -8.73 5.23 -9.85
N PHE A 295 -8.66 4.11 -9.15
CA PHE A 295 -9.80 3.41 -8.60
C PHE A 295 -10.69 4.29 -7.70
N ARG A 296 -10.13 5.26 -6.99
CA ARG A 296 -10.89 6.26 -6.21
C ARG A 296 -11.86 7.07 -7.06
N LYS A 297 -11.62 7.17 -8.36
CA LYS A 297 -12.48 7.85 -9.33
C LYS A 297 -13.58 6.94 -9.88
N ILE A 298 -13.40 5.63 -9.78
CA ILE A 298 -14.36 4.63 -10.26
C ILE A 298 -15.18 4.16 -9.06
N ARG A 299 -16.40 4.70 -8.91
CA ARG A 299 -17.30 4.44 -7.77
C ARG A 299 -17.49 2.95 -7.50
N TYR A 300 -17.38 2.56 -6.25
CA TYR A 300 -17.59 1.24 -5.68
C TYR A 300 -18.98 0.67 -5.96
N LEU A 301 -19.10 -0.60 -6.37
CA LEU A 301 -20.32 -1.39 -6.25
C LEU A 301 -20.11 -2.41 -5.12
N PRO A 302 -20.96 -2.42 -4.09
CA PRO A 302 -20.97 -3.53 -3.15
C PRO A 302 -21.20 -4.84 -3.92
N ALA A 303 -20.61 -5.93 -3.44
CA ALA A 303 -20.87 -7.25 -3.99
C ALA A 303 -22.40 -7.48 -4.07
N PRO A 304 -22.92 -8.07 -5.18
CA PRO A 304 -24.32 -8.41 -5.23
C PRO A 304 -24.66 -9.29 -4.02
N LEU A 305 -25.72 -8.92 -3.32
CA LEU A 305 -26.26 -9.73 -2.22
C LEU A 305 -26.48 -11.15 -2.78
N PRO A 306 -26.16 -12.20 -2.00
CA PRO A 306 -26.47 -13.56 -2.42
C PRO A 306 -27.96 -13.61 -2.74
N THR A 307 -28.30 -14.06 -3.94
CA THR A 307 -29.68 -14.32 -4.35
C THR A 307 -30.32 -15.24 -3.34
N PRO A 308 -31.51 -14.91 -2.80
CA PRO A 308 -32.22 -15.83 -1.94
C PRO A 308 -32.39 -17.16 -2.70
N THR A 309 -31.88 -18.23 -2.13
CA THR A 309 -32.17 -19.58 -2.62
C THR A 309 -33.69 -19.74 -2.49
N GLU A 310 -34.38 -19.91 -3.60
CA GLU A 310 -35.79 -20.33 -3.59
C GLU A 310 -35.86 -21.66 -2.83
N GLU A 311 -36.28 -21.60 -1.57
CA GLU A 311 -36.63 -22.78 -0.81
C GLU A 311 -37.80 -23.47 -1.51
N GLY A 312 -37.56 -24.71 -1.84
CA GLY A 312 -38.38 -25.58 -2.60
C GLY A 312 -39.84 -25.62 -2.21
N GLY A 313 -40.67 -25.53 -3.23
CA GLY A 313 -42.08 -25.76 -3.14
C GLY A 313 -42.39 -27.10 -2.47
N THR A 314 -43.19 -27.05 -1.44
CA THR A 314 -43.85 -28.21 -0.82
C THR A 314 -44.72 -28.95 -1.85
N PRO A 315 -44.63 -30.26 -2.00
CA PRO A 315 -45.59 -31.00 -2.79
C PRO A 315 -46.90 -31.13 -2.00
N THR A 316 -47.94 -30.50 -2.51
CA THR A 316 -49.32 -30.73 -2.10
C THR A 316 -49.73 -32.12 -2.56
N HIS A 317 -49.93 -33.06 -1.60
CA HIS A 317 -50.72 -34.24 -1.78
C HIS A 317 -52.20 -33.85 -1.79
N GLY A 318 -52.88 -34.13 -2.93
CA GLY A 318 -54.31 -34.31 -3.05
C GLY A 318 -54.61 -35.67 -3.62
#